data_35a0bbcf80c508d2d1df29b3817b1413
#
_entry.id   35a0bbcf80c508d2d1df29b3817b1413
#
_cell.length_a   1.000
_cell.length_b   1.000
_cell.length_c   1.000
_cell.angle_alpha   90.00
_cell.angle_beta   90.00
_cell.angle_gamma   90.00
#
_symmetry.space_group_name_H-M   'P 1'
#
loop_
_entity.id
_entity.type
_entity.pdbx_description
1 polymer ?
#
loop_
_entity_poly.entity_id
_entity_poly.type
_entity_poly.pdbx_seq_one_letter_code
_entity_poly.pdbx_strand_id
1 'polypeptide(L)'
;MIATETLELLEWPRLCQHLSSFAATKLGTIVTHSLPIPSTLEESEGLLCQTKEVYQLESQLISGLSFEGIQDIGDSLERAELHGLLSSEELLAIATTLAGARNLRRVIDNQEDLPILCNLVSQLRIYPELEQEIYHCIDERAQIADRASQKLSEIREDLRKLRSQITQKLHNIIQVKSNALQELIITQRGDRYVLPVKAPQKDAVPGIVHDSSTSGATLYIEPNSIVSMGNQLRQTLKREQVEIEAILRILTTKVAEVKPDLEKLLA
;
A
#
# COMPACT_ATOMS: atom_id res chain seq x y z
N MET A 1 -3.63 39.27 -19.33
CA MET A 1 -3.87 37.93 -19.89
C MET A 1 -3.21 37.87 -21.25
N ILE A 2 -2.26 36.96 -21.46
CA ILE A 2 -1.58 36.79 -22.74
C ILE A 2 -2.55 36.11 -23.71
N ALA A 3 -2.67 36.59 -24.95
CA ALA A 3 -3.57 36.01 -25.93
C ALA A 3 -3.12 34.59 -26.31
N THR A 4 -4.05 33.66 -26.47
CA THR A 4 -3.78 32.27 -26.87
C THR A 4 -2.95 32.18 -28.16
N GLU A 5 -3.24 33.03 -29.14
CA GLU A 5 -2.47 33.13 -30.38
C GLU A 5 -0.99 33.47 -30.16
N THR A 6 -0.67 34.32 -29.16
CA THR A 6 0.72 34.62 -28.80
C THR A 6 1.45 33.40 -28.24
N LEU A 7 0.78 32.60 -27.45
CA LEU A 7 1.35 31.38 -26.90
C LEU A 7 1.57 30.30 -27.95
N GLU A 8 0.69 30.21 -28.94
CA GLU A 8 0.86 29.35 -30.11
C GLU A 8 2.03 29.77 -30.98
N LEU A 9 2.18 31.07 -31.25
CA LEU A 9 3.31 31.62 -32.01
C LEU A 9 4.66 31.41 -31.31
N LEU A 10 4.67 31.41 -29.97
CA LEU A 10 5.86 31.16 -29.15
C LEU A 10 6.11 29.64 -28.91
N GLU A 11 5.30 28.78 -29.51
CA GLU A 11 5.37 27.32 -29.29
C GLU A 11 5.36 26.93 -27.78
N TRP A 12 4.65 27.72 -26.96
CA TRP A 12 4.64 27.54 -25.50
C TRP A 12 4.27 26.11 -25.06
N PRO A 13 3.25 25.44 -25.63
CA PRO A 13 2.93 24.05 -25.28
C PRO A 13 4.08 23.08 -25.55
N ARG A 14 4.84 23.30 -26.63
CA ARG A 14 6.00 22.49 -26.99
C ARG A 14 7.17 22.70 -26.00
N LEU A 15 7.36 23.94 -25.55
CA LEU A 15 8.35 24.27 -24.53
C LEU A 15 7.99 23.58 -23.19
N CYS A 16 6.72 23.65 -22.75
CA CYS A 16 6.23 22.96 -21.57
C CYS A 16 6.41 21.45 -21.67
N GLN A 17 6.09 20.85 -22.82
CA GLN A 17 6.31 19.42 -23.06
C GLN A 17 7.80 19.05 -23.02
N HIS A 18 8.68 19.89 -23.56
CA HIS A 18 10.12 19.66 -23.46
C HIS A 18 10.60 19.77 -22.01
N LEU A 19 10.14 20.79 -21.28
CA LEU A 19 10.46 20.95 -19.86
C LEU A 19 10.01 19.77 -19.02
N SER A 20 8.81 19.23 -19.30
CA SER A 20 8.29 18.06 -18.58
C SER A 20 9.15 16.80 -18.70
N SER A 21 9.95 16.69 -19.78
CA SER A 21 10.88 15.56 -19.95
C SER A 21 12.07 15.58 -18.97
N PHE A 22 12.32 16.71 -18.31
CA PHE A 22 13.35 16.86 -17.28
C PHE A 22 12.81 16.73 -15.85
N ALA A 23 11.49 16.64 -15.69
CA ALA A 23 10.88 16.51 -14.38
C ALA A 23 11.27 15.17 -13.70
N ALA A 24 11.76 15.25 -12.47
CA ALA A 24 12.17 14.07 -11.69
C ALA A 24 10.98 13.32 -11.06
N THR A 25 9.79 13.95 -10.97
CA THR A 25 8.60 13.40 -10.36
C THR A 25 7.39 13.48 -11.28
N LYS A 26 6.39 12.62 -11.06
CA LYS A 26 5.09 12.70 -11.78
C LYS A 26 4.41 14.05 -11.53
N LEU A 27 4.47 14.55 -10.29
CA LEU A 27 3.92 15.86 -9.91
C LEU A 27 4.60 16.98 -10.70
N GLY A 28 5.93 17.00 -10.76
CA GLY A 28 6.69 17.94 -11.56
C GLY A 28 6.32 17.86 -13.06
N THR A 29 6.10 16.66 -13.59
CA THR A 29 5.63 16.47 -14.97
C THR A 29 4.26 17.13 -15.18
N ILE A 30 3.32 16.96 -14.27
CA ILE A 30 1.97 17.56 -14.35
C ILE A 30 2.05 19.09 -14.31
N VAL A 31 2.80 19.66 -13.37
CA VAL A 31 2.96 21.11 -13.21
C VAL A 31 3.64 21.72 -14.45
N THR A 32 4.69 21.10 -14.97
CA THR A 32 5.41 21.62 -16.14
C THR A 32 4.61 21.57 -17.43
N HIS A 33 3.65 20.63 -17.58
CA HIS A 33 2.75 20.62 -18.73
C HIS A 33 1.81 21.83 -18.80
N SER A 34 1.44 22.39 -17.65
CA SER A 34 0.52 23.52 -17.53
C SER A 34 1.14 24.73 -16.81
N LEU A 35 2.43 24.97 -17.05
CA LEU A 35 3.18 26.02 -16.36
C LEU A 35 2.51 27.39 -16.56
N PRO A 36 2.09 28.08 -15.49
CA PRO A 36 1.50 29.40 -15.60
C PRO A 36 2.57 30.42 -15.96
N ILE A 37 2.19 31.38 -16.83
CA ILE A 37 3.05 32.51 -17.14
C ILE A 37 2.77 33.60 -16.11
N PRO A 38 3.80 34.14 -15.42
CA PRO A 38 3.63 35.18 -14.44
C PRO A 38 3.08 36.45 -15.11
N SER A 39 2.20 37.15 -14.41
CA SER A 39 1.51 38.34 -14.94
C SER A 39 2.21 39.63 -14.58
N THR A 40 3.12 39.62 -13.63
CA THR A 40 3.87 40.79 -13.17
C THR A 40 5.37 40.56 -13.20
N LEU A 41 6.15 41.63 -13.21
CA LEU A 41 7.60 41.56 -13.12
C LEU A 41 8.03 40.95 -11.78
N GLU A 42 7.38 41.31 -10.69
CA GLU A 42 7.68 40.85 -9.35
C GLU A 42 7.49 39.32 -9.22
N GLU A 43 6.39 38.78 -9.79
CA GLU A 43 6.17 37.34 -9.88
C GLU A 43 7.27 36.63 -10.66
N SER A 44 7.66 37.21 -11.81
CA SER A 44 8.72 36.66 -12.67
C SER A 44 10.06 36.62 -11.95
N GLU A 45 10.43 37.74 -11.31
CA GLU A 45 11.68 37.83 -10.55
C GLU A 45 11.68 36.86 -9.36
N GLY A 46 10.53 36.69 -8.67
CA GLY A 46 10.37 35.71 -7.58
C GLY A 46 10.63 34.27 -8.03
N LEU A 47 10.03 33.86 -9.15
CA LEU A 47 10.22 32.51 -9.73
C LEU A 47 11.67 32.29 -10.21
N LEU A 48 12.30 33.31 -10.80
CA LEU A 48 13.71 33.24 -11.18
C LEU A 48 14.64 33.12 -9.98
N CYS A 49 14.35 33.82 -8.89
CA CYS A 49 15.10 33.69 -7.67
C CYS A 49 14.96 32.29 -7.03
N GLN A 50 13.75 31.72 -7.02
CA GLN A 50 13.54 30.32 -6.60
C GLN A 50 14.37 29.34 -7.44
N THR A 51 14.31 29.47 -8.77
CA THR A 51 15.08 28.65 -9.71
C THR A 51 16.58 28.78 -9.48
N LYS A 52 17.06 29.99 -9.19
CA LYS A 52 18.47 30.24 -8.90
C LYS A 52 18.92 29.54 -7.62
N GLU A 53 18.12 29.60 -6.55
CA GLU A 53 18.46 28.90 -5.30
C GLU A 53 18.44 27.38 -5.47
N VAL A 54 17.48 26.82 -6.23
CA VAL A 54 17.45 25.37 -6.55
C VAL A 54 18.70 24.98 -7.34
N TYR A 55 19.09 25.76 -8.34
CA TYR A 55 20.32 25.52 -9.12
C TYR A 55 21.58 25.59 -8.24
N GLN A 56 21.63 26.56 -7.34
CA GLN A 56 22.72 26.70 -6.38
C GLN A 56 22.81 25.47 -5.47
N LEU A 57 21.69 25.05 -4.90
CA LEU A 57 21.60 23.85 -4.05
C LEU A 57 22.03 22.59 -4.81
N GLU A 58 21.51 22.39 -6.03
CA GLU A 58 21.86 21.25 -6.88
C GLU A 58 23.35 21.18 -7.16
N SER A 59 23.98 22.36 -7.42
CA SER A 59 25.43 22.44 -7.70
C SER A 59 26.32 22.18 -6.48
N GLN A 60 25.80 22.35 -5.26
CA GLN A 60 26.51 22.10 -4.01
C GLN A 60 26.43 20.65 -3.55
N LEU A 61 25.40 19.93 -3.97
CA LEU A 61 25.17 18.54 -3.59
C LEU A 61 25.95 17.58 -4.50
N ILE A 62 26.71 16.68 -3.93
CA ILE A 62 27.50 15.68 -4.69
C ILE A 62 26.62 14.75 -5.52
N SER A 63 25.43 14.38 -5.02
CA SER A 63 24.49 13.47 -5.66
C SER A 63 23.25 14.15 -6.22
N GLY A 64 23.19 15.50 -6.20
CA GLY A 64 22.01 16.26 -6.57
C GLY A 64 20.86 16.17 -5.56
N LEU A 65 19.75 16.84 -5.87
CA LEU A 65 18.51 16.75 -5.09
C LEU A 65 17.82 15.41 -5.34
N SER A 66 17.48 14.70 -4.28
CA SER A 66 16.71 13.44 -4.37
C SER A 66 15.24 13.68 -4.03
N PHE A 67 14.38 13.28 -4.95
CA PHE A 67 12.93 13.23 -4.77
C PHE A 67 12.44 11.79 -4.55
N GLU A 68 13.34 10.91 -4.14
CA GLU A 68 13.02 9.50 -3.88
C GLU A 68 11.94 9.38 -2.81
N GLY A 69 10.96 8.52 -3.08
CA GLY A 69 9.82 8.29 -2.20
C GLY A 69 8.66 9.27 -2.38
N ILE A 70 8.84 10.40 -3.06
CA ILE A 70 7.76 11.36 -3.30
C ILE A 70 6.87 10.84 -4.44
N GLN A 71 5.60 10.56 -4.11
CA GLN A 71 4.60 10.02 -5.02
C GLN A 71 3.39 10.94 -5.10
N ASP A 72 2.63 10.79 -6.18
CA ASP A 72 1.32 11.43 -6.32
C ASP A 72 0.31 10.65 -5.46
N ILE A 73 -0.05 11.23 -4.33
CA ILE A 73 -0.99 10.64 -3.34
C ILE A 73 -2.33 11.40 -3.32
N GLY A 74 -2.57 12.33 -4.23
CA GLY A 74 -3.75 13.21 -4.25
C GLY A 74 -5.07 12.44 -4.19
N ASP A 75 -5.26 11.46 -5.08
CA ASP A 75 -6.48 10.62 -5.13
C ASP A 75 -6.71 9.87 -3.80
N SER A 76 -5.64 9.45 -3.13
CA SER A 76 -5.72 8.77 -1.83
C SER A 76 -6.15 9.73 -0.73
N LEU A 77 -5.65 10.97 -0.76
CA LEU A 77 -6.04 12.00 0.20
C LEU A 77 -7.52 12.39 0.04
N GLU A 78 -8.00 12.56 -1.19
CA GLU A 78 -9.41 12.82 -1.47
C GLU A 78 -10.31 11.68 -0.98
N ARG A 79 -9.90 10.43 -1.25
CA ARG A 79 -10.65 9.25 -0.78
C ARG A 79 -10.71 9.18 0.74
N ALA A 80 -9.60 9.46 1.43
CA ALA A 80 -9.55 9.48 2.89
C ALA A 80 -10.50 10.53 3.48
N GLU A 81 -10.57 11.73 2.91
CA GLU A 81 -11.49 12.79 3.32
C GLU A 81 -12.95 12.39 3.18
N LEU A 82 -13.28 11.69 2.09
CA LEU A 82 -14.62 11.14 1.84
C LEU A 82 -14.91 9.89 2.70
N HIS A 83 -14.11 9.59 3.71
CA HIS A 83 -14.22 8.42 4.58
C HIS A 83 -14.10 7.07 3.85
N GLY A 84 -13.54 7.06 2.64
CA GLY A 84 -13.17 5.83 1.94
C GLY A 84 -11.97 5.17 2.61
N LEU A 85 -11.94 3.84 2.64
CA LEU A 85 -10.83 3.09 3.22
C LEU A 85 -9.64 3.09 2.26
N LEU A 86 -8.46 3.44 2.77
CA LEU A 86 -7.20 3.32 2.05
C LEU A 86 -6.66 1.89 2.15
N SER A 87 -6.06 1.42 1.07
CA SER A 87 -5.33 0.15 1.06
C SER A 87 -3.97 0.27 1.76
N SER A 88 -3.34 -0.85 2.05
CA SER A 88 -1.99 -0.87 2.62
C SER A 88 -0.96 -0.22 1.71
N GLU A 89 -1.09 -0.42 0.39
CA GLU A 89 -0.21 0.19 -0.62
C GLU A 89 -0.34 1.72 -0.65
N GLU A 90 -1.56 2.22 -0.57
CA GLU A 90 -1.82 3.67 -0.55
C GLU A 90 -1.27 4.32 0.73
N LEU A 91 -1.47 3.69 1.88
CA LEU A 91 -0.90 4.16 3.14
C LEU A 91 0.63 4.13 3.13
N LEU A 92 1.23 3.08 2.55
CA LEU A 92 2.69 2.99 2.41
C LEU A 92 3.23 4.07 1.46
N ALA A 93 2.52 4.38 0.37
CA ALA A 93 2.85 5.48 -0.53
C ALA A 93 2.82 6.84 0.19
N ILE A 94 1.84 7.06 1.07
CA ILE A 94 1.76 8.25 1.91
C ILE A 94 2.95 8.32 2.88
N ALA A 95 3.28 7.22 3.56
CA ALA A 95 4.42 7.18 4.49
C ALA A 95 5.76 7.43 3.77
N THR A 96 5.98 6.84 2.58
CA THR A 96 7.18 7.08 1.79
C THR A 96 7.27 8.51 1.28
N THR A 97 6.14 9.13 0.91
CA THR A 97 6.08 10.55 0.54
C THR A 97 6.41 11.46 1.71
N LEU A 98 5.89 11.18 2.92
CA LEU A 98 6.24 11.90 4.14
C LEU A 98 7.74 11.80 4.46
N ALA A 99 8.31 10.58 4.35
CA ALA A 99 9.74 10.37 4.56
C ALA A 99 10.60 11.13 3.53
N GLY A 100 10.22 11.09 2.25
CA GLY A 100 10.88 11.84 1.17
C GLY A 100 10.85 13.35 1.42
N ALA A 101 9.66 13.90 1.74
CA ALA A 101 9.48 15.31 2.04
C ALA A 101 10.29 15.75 3.28
N ARG A 102 10.32 14.94 4.34
CA ARG A 102 11.13 15.18 5.53
C ARG A 102 12.63 15.19 5.21
N ASN A 103 13.09 14.28 4.36
CA ASN A 103 14.49 14.23 3.94
C ASN A 103 14.85 15.45 3.08
N LEU A 104 14.00 15.83 2.13
CA LEU A 104 14.21 17.01 1.29
C LEU A 104 14.24 18.28 2.14
N ARG A 105 13.30 18.45 3.05
CA ARG A 105 13.29 19.57 4.00
C ARG A 105 14.59 19.64 4.80
N ARG A 106 15.08 18.51 5.35
CA ARG A 106 16.33 18.48 6.12
C ARG A 106 17.55 18.91 5.27
N VAL A 107 17.57 18.55 3.99
CA VAL A 107 18.65 18.97 3.08
C VAL A 107 18.64 20.48 2.89
N ILE A 108 17.45 21.07 2.72
CA ILE A 108 17.30 22.52 2.54
C ILE A 108 17.57 23.30 3.84
N ASP A 109 17.01 22.86 4.97
CA ASP A 109 17.17 23.49 6.29
C ASP A 109 18.66 23.53 6.75
N ASN A 110 19.51 22.64 6.23
CA ASN A 110 20.95 22.62 6.52
C ASN A 110 21.75 23.62 5.68
N GLN A 111 21.12 24.43 4.81
CA GLN A 111 21.78 25.43 3.99
C GLN A 111 21.51 26.83 4.55
N GLU A 112 22.57 27.65 4.68
CA GLU A 112 22.46 29.00 5.24
C GLU A 112 22.15 30.08 4.18
N ASP A 113 22.45 29.81 2.90
CA ASP A 113 22.41 30.81 1.82
C ASP A 113 21.19 30.66 0.87
N LEU A 114 20.11 30.00 1.31
CA LEU A 114 18.92 29.71 0.49
C LEU A 114 17.62 30.22 1.15
N PRO A 115 17.47 31.53 1.39
CA PRO A 115 16.37 32.07 2.20
C PRO A 115 14.98 31.80 1.57
N ILE A 116 14.86 31.76 0.25
CA ILE A 116 13.59 31.55 -0.43
C ILE A 116 13.15 30.09 -0.27
N LEU A 117 14.05 29.14 -0.51
CA LEU A 117 13.76 27.71 -0.31
C LEU A 117 13.52 27.38 1.17
N CYS A 118 14.31 27.93 2.08
CA CYS A 118 14.08 27.77 3.53
C CYS A 118 12.70 28.29 3.94
N ASN A 119 12.29 29.45 3.41
CA ASN A 119 10.95 30.00 3.68
C ASN A 119 9.84 29.09 3.10
N LEU A 120 10.02 28.56 1.89
CA LEU A 120 9.09 27.63 1.25
C LEU A 120 8.88 26.36 2.10
N VAL A 121 9.97 25.70 2.48
CA VAL A 121 9.88 24.45 3.25
C VAL A 121 9.49 24.67 4.72
N SER A 122 9.71 25.86 5.27
CA SER A 122 9.30 26.17 6.65
C SER A 122 7.78 26.12 6.86
N GLN A 123 7.03 26.34 5.79
CA GLN A 123 5.56 26.28 5.81
C GLN A 123 5.03 24.83 5.72
N LEU A 124 5.88 23.88 5.34
CA LEU A 124 5.50 22.48 5.21
C LEU A 124 5.56 21.80 6.58
N ARG A 125 4.45 21.20 6.99
CA ARG A 125 4.39 20.36 8.19
C ARG A 125 4.84 18.94 7.86
N ILE A 126 5.68 18.38 8.71
CA ILE A 126 6.10 16.98 8.65
C ILE A 126 5.41 16.22 9.79
N TYR A 127 5.06 14.96 9.53
CA TYR A 127 4.32 14.09 10.45
C TYR A 127 5.09 12.79 10.71
N PRO A 128 6.25 12.85 11.41
CA PRO A 128 7.08 11.66 11.65
C PRO A 128 6.34 10.59 12.47
N GLU A 129 5.40 10.98 13.33
CA GLU A 129 4.59 10.05 14.12
C GLU A 129 3.66 9.23 13.21
N LEU A 130 2.99 9.87 12.25
CA LEU A 130 2.13 9.20 11.28
C LEU A 130 2.95 8.29 10.36
N GLU A 131 4.09 8.78 9.86
CA GLU A 131 5.04 8.00 9.07
C GLU A 131 5.46 6.71 9.80
N GLN A 132 5.92 6.85 11.06
CA GLN A 132 6.36 5.72 11.87
C GLN A 132 5.22 4.75 12.19
N GLU A 133 4.02 5.26 12.46
CA GLU A 133 2.86 4.43 12.77
C GLU A 133 2.44 3.60 11.56
N ILE A 134 2.45 4.18 10.36
CA ILE A 134 2.17 3.45 9.12
C ILE A 134 3.23 2.35 8.91
N TYR A 135 4.53 2.65 9.02
CA TYR A 135 5.60 1.65 8.91
C TYR A 135 5.59 0.61 10.03
N HIS A 136 5.06 0.96 11.21
CA HIS A 136 4.86 -0.01 12.28
C HIS A 136 3.75 -1.00 11.93
N CYS A 137 2.66 -0.53 11.32
CA CYS A 137 1.51 -1.36 11.00
C CYS A 137 1.66 -2.12 9.68
N ILE A 138 2.40 -1.58 8.71
CA ILE A 138 2.51 -2.11 7.35
C ILE A 138 3.97 -2.45 7.06
N ASP A 139 4.21 -3.64 6.49
CA ASP A 139 5.55 -4.08 6.11
C ASP A 139 5.91 -3.62 4.68
N GLU A 140 7.16 -3.90 4.27
CA GLU A 140 7.69 -3.55 2.95
C GLU A 140 6.96 -4.21 1.77
N ARG A 141 6.17 -5.26 2.02
CA ARG A 141 5.34 -5.96 1.03
C ARG A 141 3.89 -5.47 1.02
N ALA A 142 3.64 -4.34 1.67
CA ALA A 142 2.32 -3.77 1.87
C ALA A 142 1.33 -4.72 2.58
N GLN A 143 1.84 -5.60 3.47
CA GLN A 143 1.01 -6.46 4.30
C GLN A 143 0.92 -5.89 5.72
N ILE A 144 -0.26 -6.01 6.34
CA ILE A 144 -0.41 -5.64 7.76
C ILE A 144 0.42 -6.59 8.62
N ALA A 145 1.36 -6.03 9.36
CA ALA A 145 2.29 -6.78 10.20
C ALA A 145 1.61 -7.30 11.49
N ASP A 146 2.10 -8.42 12.03
CA ASP A 146 1.59 -8.97 13.31
C ASP A 146 1.69 -7.95 14.46
N ARG A 147 2.70 -7.09 14.42
CA ARG A 147 2.94 -6.03 15.43
C ARG A 147 1.94 -4.87 15.35
N ALA A 148 1.13 -4.78 14.30
CA ALA A 148 0.17 -3.69 14.12
C ALA A 148 -0.89 -3.63 15.24
N SER A 149 -1.30 -4.78 15.78
CA SER A 149 -2.08 -4.85 17.01
C SER A 149 -1.83 -6.18 17.74
N GLN A 150 -1.90 -6.15 19.07
CA GLN A 150 -1.82 -7.38 19.87
C GLN A 150 -2.91 -8.38 19.47
N LYS A 151 -4.13 -7.89 19.23
CA LYS A 151 -5.27 -8.70 18.82
C LYS A 151 -5.04 -9.40 17.47
N LEU A 152 -4.43 -8.73 16.49
CA LEU A 152 -4.06 -9.33 15.20
C LEU A 152 -3.02 -10.45 15.40
N SER A 153 -2.01 -10.21 16.22
CA SER A 153 -0.98 -11.21 16.56
C SER A 153 -1.60 -12.46 17.16
N GLU A 154 -2.49 -12.31 18.15
CA GLU A 154 -3.20 -13.42 18.80
C GLU A 154 -4.08 -14.20 17.79
N ILE A 155 -4.84 -13.49 16.95
CA ILE A 155 -5.68 -14.10 15.91
C ILE A 155 -4.82 -14.94 14.94
N ARG A 156 -3.68 -14.41 14.50
CA ARG A 156 -2.78 -15.13 13.59
C ARG A 156 -2.08 -16.32 14.24
N GLU A 157 -1.78 -16.23 15.53
CA GLU A 157 -1.28 -17.38 16.29
C GLU A 157 -2.33 -18.49 16.36
N ASP A 158 -3.60 -18.14 16.63
CA ASP A 158 -4.71 -19.11 16.64
C ASP A 158 -4.91 -19.73 15.24
N LEU A 159 -4.79 -18.96 14.18
CA LEU A 159 -4.83 -19.47 12.80
C LEU A 159 -3.71 -20.47 12.53
N ARG A 160 -2.49 -20.17 12.94
CA ARG A 160 -1.33 -21.09 12.80
C ARG A 160 -1.57 -22.40 13.56
N LYS A 161 -2.06 -22.31 14.81
CA LYS A 161 -2.40 -23.49 15.65
C LYS A 161 -3.48 -24.34 14.99
N LEU A 162 -4.58 -23.73 14.55
CA LEU A 162 -5.69 -24.44 13.90
C LEU A 162 -5.24 -25.14 12.61
N ARG A 163 -4.48 -24.46 11.75
CA ARG A 163 -3.95 -25.06 10.52
C ARG A 163 -3.05 -26.26 10.81
N SER A 164 -2.15 -26.14 11.79
CA SER A 164 -1.27 -27.22 12.21
C SER A 164 -2.06 -28.44 12.74
N GLN A 165 -3.06 -28.21 13.58
CA GLN A 165 -3.91 -29.26 14.12
C GLN A 165 -4.72 -29.97 13.04
N ILE A 166 -5.31 -29.23 12.08
CA ILE A 166 -6.04 -29.79 10.95
C ILE A 166 -5.11 -30.66 10.12
N THR A 167 -3.94 -30.14 9.75
CA THR A 167 -2.96 -30.85 8.93
C THR A 167 -2.49 -32.13 9.62
N GLN A 168 -2.21 -32.09 10.93
CA GLN A 168 -1.80 -33.25 11.70
C GLN A 168 -2.89 -34.34 11.72
N LYS A 169 -4.16 -33.96 11.96
CA LYS A 169 -5.27 -34.91 11.93
C LYS A 169 -5.45 -35.55 10.55
N LEU A 170 -5.32 -34.74 9.48
CA LEU A 170 -5.43 -35.27 8.12
C LEU A 170 -4.28 -36.21 7.78
N HIS A 171 -3.04 -35.91 8.18
CA HIS A 171 -1.92 -36.83 8.00
C HIS A 171 -2.14 -38.16 8.73
N ASN A 172 -2.67 -38.15 9.94
CA ASN A 172 -3.02 -39.37 10.66
C ASN A 172 -4.07 -40.22 9.89
N ILE A 173 -5.08 -39.54 9.30
CA ILE A 173 -6.09 -40.25 8.50
C ILE A 173 -5.44 -40.84 7.24
N ILE A 174 -4.57 -40.10 6.56
CA ILE A 174 -3.84 -40.59 5.37
C ILE A 174 -3.05 -41.85 5.70
N GLN A 175 -2.34 -41.87 6.84
CA GLN A 175 -1.56 -43.04 7.29
C GLN A 175 -2.44 -44.25 7.55
N VAL A 176 -3.55 -44.07 8.28
CA VAL A 176 -4.42 -45.17 8.69
C VAL A 176 -5.34 -45.67 7.56
N LYS A 177 -5.74 -44.78 6.66
CA LYS A 177 -6.75 -45.04 5.59
C LYS A 177 -6.17 -44.95 4.19
N SER A 178 -4.87 -45.17 4.01
CA SER A 178 -4.16 -45.01 2.72
C SER A 178 -4.83 -45.78 1.56
N ASN A 179 -5.35 -46.99 1.81
CA ASN A 179 -6.00 -47.83 0.81
C ASN A 179 -7.31 -47.22 0.29
N ALA A 180 -7.99 -46.40 1.08
CA ALA A 180 -9.25 -45.74 0.71
C ALA A 180 -9.01 -44.46 -0.12
N LEU A 181 -7.82 -43.91 -0.06
CA LEU A 181 -7.49 -42.66 -0.74
C LEU A 181 -7.05 -42.91 -2.19
N GLN A 182 -7.42 -42.01 -3.07
CA GLN A 182 -6.99 -42.00 -4.46
C GLN A 182 -5.52 -41.51 -4.55
N GLU A 183 -5.21 -40.48 -3.77
CA GLU A 183 -3.87 -39.89 -3.61
C GLU A 183 -3.62 -39.59 -2.15
N LEU A 184 -2.37 -39.72 -1.68
CA LEU A 184 -1.97 -39.50 -0.27
C LEU A 184 -1.61 -38.04 -0.03
N ILE A 185 -2.51 -37.12 -0.41
CA ILE A 185 -2.31 -35.68 -0.32
C ILE A 185 -3.46 -35.00 0.43
N ILE A 186 -3.15 -33.87 1.06
CA ILE A 186 -4.15 -32.94 1.57
C ILE A 186 -4.39 -31.89 0.49
N THR A 187 -5.64 -31.66 0.11
CA THR A 187 -6.01 -30.65 -0.86
C THR A 187 -7.11 -29.73 -0.30
N GLN A 188 -7.45 -28.68 -1.02
CA GLN A 188 -8.52 -27.77 -0.69
C GLN A 188 -9.60 -27.76 -1.77
N ARG A 189 -10.85 -27.61 -1.35
CA ARG A 189 -11.99 -27.30 -2.21
C ARG A 189 -12.71 -26.09 -1.61
N GLY A 190 -12.62 -24.97 -2.34
CA GLY A 190 -12.97 -23.69 -1.74
C GLY A 190 -12.07 -23.39 -0.55
N ASP A 191 -12.68 -23.18 0.61
CA ASP A 191 -12.02 -22.87 1.90
C ASP A 191 -11.94 -24.10 2.84
N ARG A 192 -12.15 -25.33 2.31
CA ARG A 192 -12.19 -26.57 3.08
C ARG A 192 -11.00 -27.47 2.78
N TYR A 193 -10.40 -28.01 3.82
CA TYR A 193 -9.40 -29.05 3.72
C TYR A 193 -10.10 -30.41 3.48
N VAL A 194 -9.71 -31.09 2.42
CA VAL A 194 -10.35 -32.35 2.01
C VAL A 194 -9.30 -33.40 1.64
N LEU A 195 -9.71 -34.66 1.69
CA LEU A 195 -8.93 -35.80 1.21
C LEU A 195 -9.61 -36.38 -0.06
N PRO A 196 -8.80 -36.75 -1.10
CA PRO A 196 -9.29 -37.41 -2.28
C PRO A 196 -9.55 -38.91 -1.97
N VAL A 197 -10.79 -39.29 -1.85
CA VAL A 197 -11.23 -40.64 -1.47
C VAL A 197 -11.79 -41.38 -2.69
N LYS A 198 -11.46 -42.66 -2.87
CA LYS A 198 -12.05 -43.50 -3.93
C LYS A 198 -13.57 -43.63 -3.67
N ALA A 199 -14.39 -43.32 -4.68
CA ALA A 199 -15.85 -43.32 -4.53
C ALA A 199 -16.42 -44.62 -3.95
N PRO A 200 -15.95 -45.85 -4.32
CA PRO A 200 -16.41 -47.09 -3.70
C PRO A 200 -16.05 -47.23 -2.23
N GLN A 201 -15.09 -46.44 -1.73
CA GLN A 201 -14.58 -46.53 -0.35
C GLN A 201 -14.93 -45.30 0.50
N LYS A 202 -15.98 -44.53 0.10
CA LYS A 202 -16.42 -43.31 0.80
C LYS A 202 -16.66 -43.54 2.29
N ASP A 203 -17.20 -44.69 2.66
CA ASP A 203 -17.56 -45.00 4.03
C ASP A 203 -16.34 -45.29 4.94
N ALA A 204 -15.15 -45.52 4.35
CA ALA A 204 -13.90 -45.67 5.09
C ALA A 204 -13.40 -44.33 5.70
N VAL A 205 -13.81 -43.21 5.11
CA VAL A 205 -13.49 -41.83 5.57
C VAL A 205 -14.80 -41.08 5.79
N PRO A 206 -15.46 -41.24 6.94
CA PRO A 206 -16.70 -40.55 7.24
C PRO A 206 -16.52 -39.03 7.24
N GLY A 207 -17.32 -38.33 6.47
CA GLY A 207 -17.18 -36.88 6.30
C GLY A 207 -18.18 -36.27 5.34
N ILE A 208 -17.96 -35.00 5.03
CA ILE A 208 -18.78 -34.22 4.11
C ILE A 208 -18.09 -34.22 2.74
N VAL A 209 -18.83 -34.64 1.70
CA VAL A 209 -18.37 -34.55 0.31
C VAL A 209 -18.57 -33.12 -0.16
N HIS A 210 -17.46 -32.43 -0.50
CA HIS A 210 -17.50 -31.07 -1.03
C HIS A 210 -17.44 -31.02 -2.56
N ASP A 211 -16.83 -32.02 -3.18
CA ASP A 211 -16.65 -32.07 -4.62
C ASP A 211 -16.42 -33.50 -5.10
N SER A 212 -16.48 -33.73 -6.41
CA SER A 212 -16.15 -34.99 -7.07
C SER A 212 -15.32 -34.75 -8.33
N SER A 213 -14.49 -35.74 -8.71
CA SER A 213 -13.80 -35.71 -10.00
C SER A 213 -14.81 -35.77 -11.15
N THR A 214 -14.43 -35.29 -12.33
CA THR A 214 -15.27 -35.30 -13.53
C THR A 214 -15.78 -36.71 -13.90
N SER A 215 -15.01 -37.74 -13.62
CA SER A 215 -15.38 -39.14 -13.81
C SER A 215 -16.22 -39.73 -12.69
N GLY A 216 -16.41 -39.00 -11.58
CA GLY A 216 -17.09 -39.51 -10.36
C GLY A 216 -16.28 -40.56 -9.57
N ALA A 217 -15.08 -40.90 -10.01
CA ALA A 217 -14.26 -41.95 -9.37
C ALA A 217 -13.61 -41.50 -8.05
N THR A 218 -13.45 -40.19 -7.84
CA THR A 218 -12.86 -39.60 -6.65
C THR A 218 -13.83 -38.61 -6.00
N LEU A 219 -14.00 -38.74 -4.68
CA LEU A 219 -14.77 -37.81 -3.86
C LEU A 219 -13.83 -37.01 -2.98
N TYR A 220 -14.00 -35.69 -2.92
CA TYR A 220 -13.24 -34.81 -2.05
C TYR A 220 -13.99 -34.66 -0.72
N ILE A 221 -13.53 -35.39 0.29
CA ILE A 221 -14.23 -35.52 1.57
C ILE A 221 -13.50 -34.71 2.64
N GLU A 222 -14.24 -33.83 3.36
CA GLU A 222 -13.82 -33.23 4.61
C GLU A 222 -14.17 -34.22 5.75
N PRO A 223 -13.18 -34.85 6.41
CA PRO A 223 -13.47 -35.80 7.48
C PRO A 223 -14.21 -35.14 8.65
N ASN A 224 -15.19 -35.85 9.23
CA ASN A 224 -15.98 -35.34 10.37
C ASN A 224 -15.11 -34.85 11.53
N SER A 225 -13.94 -35.48 11.73
CA SER A 225 -13.00 -35.13 12.80
C SER A 225 -12.37 -33.74 12.68
N ILE A 226 -12.44 -33.09 11.52
CA ILE A 226 -11.88 -31.75 11.29
C ILE A 226 -12.95 -30.69 10.99
N VAL A 227 -14.22 -31.06 10.77
CA VAL A 227 -15.29 -30.11 10.42
C VAL A 227 -15.42 -28.96 11.43
N SER A 228 -15.41 -29.27 12.71
CA SER A 228 -15.46 -28.23 13.77
C SER A 228 -14.28 -27.29 13.70
N MET A 229 -13.06 -27.82 13.49
CA MET A 229 -11.84 -27.02 13.38
C MET A 229 -11.81 -26.20 12.09
N GLY A 230 -12.31 -26.74 10.98
CA GLY A 230 -12.51 -26.02 9.74
C GLY A 230 -13.47 -24.83 9.90
N ASN A 231 -14.56 -25.01 10.66
CA ASN A 231 -15.48 -23.92 10.98
C ASN A 231 -14.82 -22.85 11.87
N GLN A 232 -14.04 -23.24 12.87
CA GLN A 232 -13.28 -22.30 13.70
C GLN A 232 -12.25 -21.54 12.87
N LEU A 233 -11.53 -22.20 11.97
CA LEU A 233 -10.56 -21.58 11.08
C LEU A 233 -11.22 -20.47 10.25
N ARG A 234 -12.38 -20.72 9.65
CA ARG A 234 -13.14 -19.72 8.88
C ARG A 234 -13.58 -18.53 9.72
N GLN A 235 -14.09 -18.80 10.93
CA GLN A 235 -14.48 -17.72 11.86
C GLN A 235 -13.28 -16.86 12.24
N THR A 236 -12.13 -17.48 12.48
CA THR A 236 -10.90 -16.79 12.86
C THR A 236 -10.33 -15.99 11.69
N LEU A 237 -10.39 -16.51 10.46
CA LEU A 237 -10.03 -15.76 9.23
C LEU A 237 -10.92 -14.51 9.05
N LYS A 238 -12.22 -14.64 9.32
CA LYS A 238 -13.11 -13.47 9.27
C LYS A 238 -12.77 -12.44 10.35
N ARG A 239 -12.39 -12.88 11.54
CA ARG A 239 -11.92 -11.99 12.62
C ARG A 239 -10.63 -11.29 12.23
N GLU A 240 -9.70 -11.98 11.57
CA GLU A 240 -8.46 -11.39 11.03
C GLU A 240 -8.79 -10.27 10.03
N GLN A 241 -9.68 -10.53 9.07
CA GLN A 241 -10.09 -9.54 8.08
C GLN A 241 -10.72 -8.30 8.71
N VAL A 242 -11.60 -8.47 9.70
CA VAL A 242 -12.22 -7.36 10.44
C VAL A 242 -11.18 -6.55 11.20
N GLU A 243 -10.18 -7.20 11.80
CA GLU A 243 -9.12 -6.50 12.53
C GLU A 243 -8.20 -5.72 11.58
N ILE A 244 -7.83 -6.31 10.45
CA ILE A 244 -7.07 -5.63 9.39
C ILE A 244 -7.81 -4.38 8.92
N GLU A 245 -9.11 -4.49 8.63
CA GLU A 245 -9.92 -3.36 8.21
C GLU A 245 -9.99 -2.26 9.29
N ALA A 246 -10.08 -2.64 10.56
CA ALA A 246 -10.07 -1.69 11.67
C ALA A 246 -8.75 -0.91 11.76
N ILE A 247 -7.61 -1.59 11.60
CA ILE A 247 -6.28 -0.96 11.57
C ILE A 247 -6.17 0.02 10.40
N LEU A 248 -6.55 -0.40 9.19
CA LEU A 248 -6.52 0.46 8.01
C LEU A 248 -7.42 1.68 8.18
N ARG A 249 -8.59 1.51 8.80
CA ARG A 249 -9.52 2.61 9.07
C ARG A 249 -8.95 3.64 10.04
N ILE A 250 -8.26 3.21 11.09
CA ILE A 250 -7.58 4.10 12.04
C ILE A 250 -6.52 4.93 11.31
N LEU A 251 -5.66 4.28 10.51
CA LEU A 251 -4.62 4.96 9.75
C LEU A 251 -5.21 5.92 8.70
N THR A 252 -6.26 5.49 8.00
CA THR A 252 -6.97 6.35 7.02
C THR A 252 -7.55 7.60 7.68
N THR A 253 -8.14 7.46 8.87
CA THR A 253 -8.70 8.61 9.61
C THR A 253 -7.59 9.61 9.97
N LYS A 254 -6.44 9.14 10.45
CA LYS A 254 -5.29 9.99 10.75
C LYS A 254 -4.74 10.71 9.52
N VAL A 255 -4.72 10.05 8.36
CA VAL A 255 -4.34 10.68 7.09
C VAL A 255 -5.34 11.78 6.71
N ALA A 256 -6.65 11.52 6.85
CA ALA A 256 -7.68 12.51 6.57
C ALA A 256 -7.58 13.77 7.46
N GLU A 257 -7.22 13.60 8.74
CA GLU A 257 -7.04 14.71 9.68
C GLU A 257 -5.92 15.68 9.27
N VAL A 258 -4.88 15.18 8.60
CA VAL A 258 -3.70 15.97 8.18
C VAL A 258 -3.71 16.31 6.69
N LYS A 259 -4.76 15.93 5.95
CA LYS A 259 -4.88 16.14 4.50
C LYS A 259 -4.51 17.57 4.05
N PRO A 260 -5.01 18.66 4.68
CA PRO A 260 -4.72 20.02 4.20
C PRO A 260 -3.22 20.37 4.22
N ASP A 261 -2.46 19.76 5.11
CA ASP A 261 -1.01 19.95 5.16
C ASP A 261 -0.29 19.01 4.17
N LEU A 262 -0.82 17.81 3.92
CA LEU A 262 -0.27 16.90 2.91
C LEU A 262 -0.49 17.40 1.49
N GLU A 263 -1.59 18.06 1.20
CA GLU A 263 -1.84 18.71 -0.10
C GLU A 263 -0.79 19.80 -0.39
N LYS A 264 -0.34 20.54 0.63
CA LYS A 264 0.74 21.52 0.47
C LYS A 264 2.10 20.89 0.14
N LEU A 265 2.32 19.63 0.49
CA LEU A 265 3.52 18.90 0.11
C LEU A 265 3.52 18.50 -1.38
N LEU A 266 2.32 18.44 -2.00
CA LEU A 266 2.16 18.04 -3.40
C LEU A 266 2.15 19.26 -4.34
N ALA A 267 1.88 20.46 -3.82
CA ALA A 267 1.85 21.71 -4.55
C ALA A 267 3.24 22.30 -4.74
#